data_d9c7ef252dd559dc6c87cf560f4b24c1
#
_entry.id   d9c7ef252dd559dc6c87cf560f4b24c1
#
_cell.length_a   1.000
_cell.length_b   1.000
_cell.length_c   1.000
_cell.angle_alpha   90.00
_cell.angle_beta   90.00
_cell.angle_gamma   90.00
#
_symmetry.space_group_name_H-M   'P 1'
#
loop_
_entity.id
_entity.type
_entity.pdbx_description
1 polymer ?
#
loop_
_entity_poly.entity_id
_entity_poly.type
_entity_poly.pdbx_seq_one_letter_code
_entity_poly.pdbx_strand_id
1 'polypeptide(L)'
;MLVTPSRAKGLWYTWGIFILLVGILPLHNFVGHAHWQYIRWVPTPDQLSSPAILLDLGVDAVANILLFVPFGLLYALRGLEGKPLSHRHLVLMAFALSFSIEYYQIYCHNRSTSLLDLLDNVLGAYLGMKVGEVYVRRSLATVVEPAA
;
A
#
# COMPACT_ATOMS: atom_id res chain seq x y z
N MET A 1 21.80 8.22 -12.95
CA MET A 1 20.42 8.14 -12.40
C MET A 1 19.81 6.80 -12.79
N LEU A 2 19.50 5.93 -11.83
CA LEU A 2 19.12 4.53 -12.11
C LEU A 2 17.65 4.35 -12.56
N VAL A 3 16.77 5.30 -12.26
CA VAL A 3 15.34 5.20 -12.58
C VAL A 3 14.89 6.45 -13.34
N THR A 4 14.40 6.25 -14.57
CA THR A 4 13.74 7.32 -15.33
C THR A 4 12.27 7.43 -14.95
N PRO A 5 11.62 8.59 -15.09
CA PRO A 5 10.18 8.76 -14.79
C PRO A 5 9.28 7.76 -15.52
N SER A 6 9.60 7.45 -16.78
CA SER A 6 8.87 6.47 -17.57
C SER A 6 8.98 5.05 -16.98
N ARG A 7 10.19 4.64 -16.54
CA ARG A 7 10.40 3.37 -15.86
C ARG A 7 9.69 3.34 -14.50
N ALA A 8 9.75 4.44 -13.73
CA ALA A 8 9.02 4.56 -12.46
C ALA A 8 7.52 4.38 -12.67
N LYS A 9 6.94 4.95 -13.73
CA LYS A 9 5.54 4.79 -14.09
C LYS A 9 5.21 3.33 -14.42
N GLY A 10 6.02 2.65 -15.22
CA GLY A 10 5.83 1.23 -15.55
C GLY A 10 5.89 0.35 -14.30
N LEU A 11 6.94 0.53 -13.47
CA LEU A 11 7.11 -0.20 -12.22
C LEU A 11 5.96 0.05 -11.23
N TRP A 12 5.43 1.27 -11.19
CA TRP A 12 4.28 1.60 -10.33
C TRP A 12 3.03 0.81 -10.70
N TYR A 13 2.69 0.71 -11.99
CA TYR A 13 1.57 -0.13 -12.44
C TYR A 13 1.83 -1.61 -12.17
N THR A 14 3.04 -2.10 -12.47
CA THR A 14 3.41 -3.50 -12.18
C THR A 14 3.28 -3.83 -10.70
N TRP A 15 3.74 -2.91 -9.83
CA TRP A 15 3.60 -3.10 -8.38
C TRP A 15 2.14 -3.07 -7.92
N GLY A 16 1.32 -2.19 -8.48
CA GLY A 16 -0.13 -2.18 -8.21
C GLY A 16 -0.81 -3.51 -8.60
N ILE A 17 -0.46 -4.08 -9.75
CA ILE A 17 -0.93 -5.40 -10.17
C ILE A 17 -0.41 -6.48 -9.20
N PHE A 18 0.85 -6.41 -8.79
CA PHE A 18 1.41 -7.34 -7.81
C PHE A 18 0.66 -7.31 -6.49
N ILE A 19 0.37 -6.12 -5.93
CA ILE A 19 -0.44 -5.95 -4.72
C ILE A 19 -1.82 -6.62 -4.90
N LEU A 20 -2.48 -6.36 -6.03
CA LEU A 20 -3.78 -6.95 -6.32
C LEU A 20 -3.69 -8.48 -6.34
N LEU A 21 -2.69 -9.05 -7.01
CA LEU A 21 -2.49 -10.49 -7.07
C LEU A 21 -2.24 -11.10 -5.68
N VAL A 22 -1.39 -10.48 -4.87
CA VAL A 22 -1.14 -10.92 -3.48
C VAL A 22 -2.42 -10.92 -2.65
N GLY A 23 -3.27 -9.90 -2.84
CA GLY A 23 -4.52 -9.73 -2.10
C GLY A 23 -5.64 -10.72 -2.49
N ILE A 24 -5.69 -11.15 -3.77
CA ILE A 24 -6.76 -12.02 -4.28
C ILE A 24 -6.38 -13.49 -4.36
N LEU A 25 -5.08 -13.82 -4.41
CA LEU A 25 -4.64 -15.22 -4.49
C LEU A 25 -4.60 -15.87 -3.09
N PRO A 26 -4.81 -17.20 -3.01
CA PRO A 26 -5.20 -18.10 -4.11
C PRO A 26 -6.71 -18.04 -4.42
N LEU A 27 -7.05 -18.10 -5.71
CA LEU A 27 -8.43 -17.95 -6.19
C LEU A 27 -9.41 -19.03 -5.68
N HIS A 28 -8.91 -20.20 -5.27
CA HIS A 28 -9.76 -21.28 -4.72
C HIS A 28 -10.40 -20.91 -3.36
N ASN A 29 -9.93 -19.84 -2.71
CA ASN A 29 -10.56 -19.33 -1.49
C ASN A 29 -11.89 -18.61 -1.78
N PHE A 30 -12.15 -18.21 -3.04
CA PHE A 30 -13.39 -17.56 -3.43
C PHE A 30 -14.56 -18.55 -3.44
N VAL A 31 -15.60 -18.25 -2.68
CA VAL A 31 -16.75 -19.16 -2.47
C VAL A 31 -18.06 -18.59 -3.01
N GLY A 32 -18.08 -17.37 -3.52
CA GLY A 32 -19.22 -16.77 -4.20
C GLY A 32 -20.35 -16.27 -3.27
N HIS A 33 -20.23 -16.41 -1.95
CA HIS A 33 -21.16 -15.84 -0.98
C HIS A 33 -20.41 -15.00 0.07
N ALA A 34 -21.05 -13.93 0.53
CA ALA A 34 -20.41 -12.96 1.39
C ALA A 34 -20.40 -13.39 2.87
N HIS A 35 -19.31 -13.10 3.55
CA HIS A 35 -19.08 -13.38 4.97
C HIS A 35 -19.07 -12.10 5.79
N TRP A 36 -20.09 -11.27 5.70
CA TRP A 36 -20.19 -9.96 6.37
C TRP A 36 -19.96 -10.02 7.89
N GLN A 37 -20.33 -11.12 8.52
CA GLN A 37 -20.20 -11.33 9.96
C GLN A 37 -18.74 -11.50 10.44
N TYR A 38 -17.79 -11.72 9.52
CA TYR A 38 -16.38 -11.91 9.85
C TYR A 38 -15.53 -10.66 9.59
N ILE A 39 -16.16 -9.54 9.23
CA ILE A 39 -15.43 -8.27 9.06
C ILE A 39 -14.92 -7.80 10.41
N ARG A 40 -13.63 -7.57 10.53
CA ARG A 40 -12.99 -6.99 11.71
C ARG A 40 -12.93 -5.48 11.57
N TRP A 41 -13.87 -4.77 12.18
CA TRP A 41 -13.88 -3.32 12.14
C TRP A 41 -12.77 -2.71 13.01
N VAL A 42 -12.70 -3.13 14.26
CA VAL A 42 -11.66 -2.76 15.24
C VAL A 42 -11.41 -3.93 16.18
N PRO A 43 -10.19 -4.09 16.71
CA PRO A 43 -9.92 -5.10 17.73
C PRO A 43 -10.76 -4.87 18.99
N THR A 44 -11.28 -5.94 19.57
CA THR A 44 -12.00 -5.88 20.83
C THR A 44 -11.02 -5.72 22.00
N PRO A 45 -11.45 -5.19 23.16
CA PRO A 45 -10.59 -5.09 24.36
C PRO A 45 -9.97 -6.43 24.77
N ASP A 46 -10.71 -7.53 24.64
CA ASP A 46 -10.22 -8.88 24.96
C ASP A 46 -9.09 -9.30 24.01
N GLN A 47 -9.20 -8.97 22.73
CA GLN A 47 -8.12 -9.21 21.75
C GLN A 47 -6.88 -8.37 22.08
N LEU A 48 -7.05 -7.13 22.49
CA LEU A 48 -5.95 -6.24 22.87
C LEU A 48 -5.28 -6.64 24.19
N SER A 49 -5.91 -7.47 25.02
CA SER A 49 -5.31 -7.99 26.26
C SER A 49 -4.43 -9.23 26.05
N SER A 50 -4.47 -9.85 24.86
CA SER A 50 -3.69 -11.04 24.55
C SER A 50 -2.37 -10.68 23.84
N PRO A 51 -1.18 -10.96 24.43
CA PRO A 51 0.11 -10.68 23.79
C PRO A 51 0.29 -11.40 22.44
N ALA A 52 -0.24 -12.60 22.28
CA ALA A 52 -0.16 -13.34 21.02
C ALA A 52 -0.98 -12.65 19.91
N ILE A 53 -2.20 -12.22 20.23
CA ILE A 53 -3.05 -11.48 19.25
C ILE A 53 -2.43 -10.13 18.91
N LEU A 54 -1.84 -9.43 19.89
CA LEU A 54 -1.14 -8.17 19.61
C LEU A 54 0.07 -8.36 18.68
N LEU A 55 0.80 -9.46 18.84
CA LEU A 55 1.91 -9.80 17.95
C LEU A 55 1.40 -10.06 16.53
N ASP A 56 0.35 -10.85 16.37
CA ASP A 56 -0.25 -11.15 15.06
C ASP A 56 -0.75 -9.87 14.38
N LEU A 57 -1.49 -9.01 15.10
CA LEU A 57 -1.95 -7.71 14.58
C LEU A 57 -0.76 -6.82 14.17
N GLY A 58 0.32 -6.83 14.95
CA GLY A 58 1.53 -6.06 14.64
C GLY A 58 2.25 -6.58 13.39
N VAL A 59 2.34 -7.90 13.22
CA VAL A 59 2.92 -8.53 12.01
C VAL A 59 2.08 -8.21 10.79
N ASP A 60 0.75 -8.33 10.89
CA ASP A 60 -0.17 -7.99 9.80
C ASP A 60 -0.05 -6.51 9.41
N ALA A 61 -0.03 -5.60 10.38
CA ALA A 61 0.13 -4.16 10.14
C ALA A 61 1.46 -3.85 9.43
N VAL A 62 2.57 -4.41 9.91
CA VAL A 62 3.89 -4.22 9.29
C VAL A 62 3.91 -4.77 7.86
N ALA A 63 3.34 -5.95 7.63
CA ALA A 63 3.29 -6.57 6.30
C ALA A 63 2.48 -5.70 5.31
N ASN A 64 1.31 -5.21 5.72
CA ASN A 64 0.45 -4.33 4.93
C ASN A 64 1.15 -3.00 4.59
N ILE A 65 1.75 -2.35 5.60
CA ILE A 65 2.52 -1.12 5.39
C ILE A 65 3.66 -1.37 4.39
N LEU A 66 4.49 -2.40 4.61
CA LEU A 66 5.64 -2.70 3.76
C LEU A 66 5.23 -3.06 2.33
N LEU A 67 4.11 -3.71 2.12
CA LEU A 67 3.58 -4.04 0.80
C LEU A 67 3.23 -2.77 -0.01
N PHE A 68 2.72 -1.72 0.66
CA PHE A 68 2.32 -0.49 0.00
C PHE A 68 3.40 0.61 -0.04
N VAL A 69 4.48 0.51 0.75
CA VAL A 69 5.61 1.48 0.69
C VAL A 69 6.18 1.61 -0.73
N PRO A 70 6.50 0.52 -1.48
CA PRO A 70 7.01 0.68 -2.85
C PRO A 70 6.00 1.32 -3.80
N PHE A 71 4.70 1.11 -3.59
CA PHE A 71 3.65 1.76 -4.39
C PHE A 71 3.71 3.28 -4.27
N GLY A 72 3.83 3.80 -3.06
CA GLY A 72 3.99 5.23 -2.82
C GLY A 72 5.33 5.78 -3.27
N LEU A 73 6.42 5.06 -3.04
CA LEU A 73 7.76 5.42 -3.48
C LEU A 73 7.83 5.56 -5.01
N LEU A 74 7.36 4.56 -5.75
CA LEU A 74 7.34 4.56 -7.21
C LEU A 74 6.43 5.67 -7.76
N TYR A 75 5.32 5.97 -7.07
CA TYR A 75 4.48 7.11 -7.41
C TYR A 75 5.26 8.43 -7.33
N ALA A 76 6.01 8.65 -6.24
CA ALA A 76 6.81 9.86 -6.06
C ALA A 76 7.92 9.99 -7.11
N LEU A 77 8.59 8.89 -7.48
CA LEU A 77 9.66 8.89 -8.48
C LEU A 77 9.18 9.34 -9.87
N ARG A 78 7.88 9.29 -10.16
CA ARG A 78 7.30 9.88 -11.39
C ARG A 78 7.44 11.40 -11.42
N GLY A 79 7.55 12.04 -10.26
CA GLY A 79 7.75 13.49 -10.12
C GLY A 79 9.11 14.00 -10.57
N LEU A 80 10.05 13.13 -10.94
CA LEU A 80 11.35 13.51 -11.54
C LEU A 80 11.22 14.28 -12.87
N GLU A 81 10.03 14.27 -13.50
CA GLU A 81 9.69 15.11 -14.65
C GLU A 81 9.36 16.58 -14.28
N GLY A 82 9.47 16.95 -13.00
CA GLY A 82 9.14 18.30 -12.53
C GLY A 82 7.65 18.59 -12.37
N LYS A 83 6.78 17.59 -12.57
CA LYS A 83 5.33 17.73 -12.38
C LYS A 83 4.97 17.46 -10.91
N PRO A 84 4.24 18.38 -10.25
CA PRO A 84 3.79 18.15 -8.89
C PRO A 84 2.84 16.95 -8.86
N LEU A 85 3.11 16.00 -7.96
CA LEU A 85 2.26 14.84 -7.73
C LEU A 85 1.27 15.13 -6.60
N SER A 86 0.02 14.75 -6.80
CA SER A 86 -1.04 14.98 -5.82
C SER A 86 -1.01 13.89 -4.74
N HIS A 87 -0.81 14.28 -3.49
CA HIS A 87 -0.95 13.39 -2.32
C HIS A 87 -2.36 12.79 -2.24
N ARG A 88 -3.39 13.60 -2.53
CA ARG A 88 -4.79 13.14 -2.54
C ARG A 88 -5.01 12.04 -3.57
N HIS A 89 -4.40 12.19 -4.77
CA HIS A 89 -4.53 11.18 -5.81
C HIS A 89 -3.89 9.85 -5.39
N LEU A 90 -2.69 9.87 -4.80
CA LEU A 90 -2.07 8.65 -4.27
C LEU A 90 -2.93 7.98 -3.20
N VAL A 91 -3.39 8.77 -2.21
CA VAL A 91 -4.23 8.24 -1.11
C VAL A 91 -5.51 7.60 -1.66
N LEU A 92 -6.17 8.26 -2.61
CA LEU A 92 -7.38 7.69 -3.24
C LEU A 92 -7.08 6.40 -4.02
N MET A 93 -5.96 6.33 -4.74
CA MET A 93 -5.56 5.14 -5.47
C MET A 93 -5.18 3.99 -4.53
N ALA A 94 -4.43 4.27 -3.47
CA ALA A 94 -4.09 3.27 -2.46
C ALA A 94 -5.34 2.76 -1.73
N PHE A 95 -6.24 3.68 -1.35
CA PHE A 95 -7.52 3.35 -0.76
C PHE A 95 -8.37 2.47 -1.69
N ALA A 96 -8.54 2.87 -2.96
CA ALA A 96 -9.33 2.11 -3.92
C ALA A 96 -8.76 0.72 -4.16
N LEU A 97 -7.43 0.59 -4.27
CA LEU A 97 -6.76 -0.70 -4.44
C LEU A 97 -6.96 -1.59 -3.20
N SER A 98 -6.68 -1.07 -2.01
CA SER A 98 -6.87 -1.79 -0.76
C SER A 98 -8.33 -2.17 -0.53
N PHE A 99 -9.26 -1.22 -0.71
CA PHE A 99 -10.69 -1.49 -0.57
C PHE A 99 -11.18 -2.58 -1.53
N SER A 100 -10.68 -2.61 -2.77
CA SER A 100 -11.04 -3.65 -3.74
C SER A 100 -10.60 -5.03 -3.27
N ILE A 101 -9.42 -5.13 -2.65
CA ILE A 101 -8.89 -6.38 -2.07
C ILE A 101 -9.77 -6.80 -0.88
N GLU A 102 -10.01 -5.90 0.07
CA GLU A 102 -10.82 -6.17 1.25
C GLU A 102 -12.26 -6.57 0.86
N TYR A 103 -12.83 -5.88 -0.13
CA TYR A 103 -14.16 -6.22 -0.64
C TYR A 103 -14.19 -7.62 -1.27
N TYR A 104 -13.17 -7.99 -2.05
CA TYR A 104 -13.05 -9.34 -2.61
C TYR A 104 -12.92 -10.40 -1.49
N GLN A 105 -12.16 -10.11 -0.44
CA GLN A 105 -11.92 -11.02 0.67
C GLN A 105 -13.17 -11.33 1.50
N ILE A 106 -14.21 -10.47 1.46
CA ILE A 106 -15.53 -10.78 2.05
C ILE A 106 -16.13 -12.06 1.47
N TYR A 107 -15.79 -12.38 0.21
CA TYR A 107 -16.30 -13.55 -0.51
C TYR A 107 -15.34 -14.75 -0.47
N CYS A 108 -14.31 -14.69 0.39
CA CYS A 108 -13.27 -15.72 0.48
C CYS A 108 -13.35 -16.47 1.82
N HIS A 109 -13.15 -17.81 1.76
CA HIS A 109 -12.81 -18.57 2.96
C HIS A 109 -11.37 -18.26 3.41
N ASN A 110 -11.10 -18.42 4.70
CA ASN A 110 -9.78 -18.24 5.31
C ASN A 110 -9.17 -16.84 5.12
N ARG A 111 -10.00 -15.84 4.84
CA ARG A 111 -9.64 -14.42 4.81
C ARG A 111 -10.56 -13.64 5.75
N SER A 112 -10.01 -12.66 6.42
CA SER A 112 -10.79 -11.75 7.27
C SER A 112 -10.51 -10.33 6.79
N THR A 113 -11.55 -9.69 6.28
CA THR A 113 -11.52 -8.27 5.94
C THR A 113 -11.32 -7.42 7.18
N SER A 114 -10.40 -6.48 7.14
CA SER A 114 -10.03 -5.63 8.27
C SER A 114 -9.98 -4.16 7.89
N LEU A 115 -10.57 -3.30 8.73
CA LEU A 115 -10.41 -1.86 8.57
C LEU A 115 -8.97 -1.42 8.85
N LEU A 116 -8.27 -2.09 9.77
CA LEU A 116 -6.87 -1.79 10.06
C LEU A 116 -5.99 -2.04 8.84
N ASP A 117 -6.18 -3.16 8.14
CA ASP A 117 -5.39 -3.48 6.94
C ASP A 117 -5.55 -2.40 5.86
N LEU A 118 -6.78 -1.90 5.69
CA LEU A 118 -7.03 -0.79 4.76
C LEU A 118 -6.29 0.49 5.16
N LEU A 119 -6.27 0.83 6.46
CA LEU A 119 -5.57 2.01 6.98
C LEU A 119 -4.05 1.84 6.87
N ASP A 120 -3.52 0.67 7.20
CA ASP A 120 -2.09 0.34 7.14
C ASP A 120 -1.58 0.38 5.69
N ASN A 121 -2.34 -0.10 4.74
CA ASN A 121 -2.05 -0.03 3.32
C ASN A 121 -1.96 1.42 2.82
N VAL A 122 -2.93 2.27 3.19
CA VAL A 122 -2.91 3.70 2.84
C VAL A 122 -1.74 4.41 3.52
N LEU A 123 -1.46 4.11 4.79
CA LEU A 123 -0.32 4.64 5.52
C LEU A 123 0.99 4.24 4.85
N GLY A 124 1.15 2.98 4.47
CA GLY A 124 2.32 2.47 3.76
C GLY A 124 2.59 3.24 2.46
N ALA A 125 1.55 3.43 1.64
CA ALA A 125 1.65 4.22 0.41
C ALA A 125 2.06 5.68 0.70
N TYR A 126 1.48 6.31 1.72
CA TYR A 126 1.83 7.67 2.10
C TYR A 126 3.28 7.79 2.58
N LEU A 127 3.76 6.88 3.43
CA LEU A 127 5.13 6.83 3.91
C LEU A 127 6.12 6.62 2.75
N GLY A 128 5.82 5.69 1.85
CA GLY A 128 6.63 5.44 0.65
C GLY A 128 6.75 6.67 -0.23
N MET A 129 5.66 7.41 -0.43
CA MET A 129 5.69 8.67 -1.17
C MET A 129 6.58 9.72 -0.49
N LYS A 130 6.51 9.86 0.85
CA LYS A 130 7.37 10.80 1.59
C LYS A 130 8.84 10.49 1.41
N VAL A 131 9.22 9.21 1.49
CA VAL A 131 10.60 8.78 1.22
C VAL A 131 10.99 9.13 -0.22
N GLY A 132 10.14 8.86 -1.19
CA GLY A 132 10.39 9.18 -2.60
C GLY A 132 10.51 10.68 -2.87
N GLU A 133 9.71 11.53 -2.23
CA GLU A 133 9.80 12.98 -2.35
C GLU A 133 11.17 13.52 -1.88
N VAL A 134 11.68 12.98 -0.76
CA VAL A 134 13.03 13.35 -0.27
C VAL A 134 14.09 12.99 -1.30
N TYR A 135 14.00 11.79 -1.89
CA TYR A 135 14.92 11.33 -2.93
C TYR A 135 14.84 12.23 -4.17
N VAL A 136 13.63 12.52 -4.66
CA VAL A 136 13.42 13.39 -5.84
C VAL A 136 13.99 14.78 -5.62
N ARG A 137 13.73 15.41 -4.47
CA ARG A 137 14.27 16.74 -4.13
C ARG A 137 15.78 16.74 -4.13
N ARG A 138 16.43 15.75 -3.53
CA ARG A 138 17.90 15.65 -3.51
C ARG A 138 18.48 15.46 -4.91
N SER A 139 17.85 14.61 -5.72
CA SER A 139 18.31 14.35 -7.10
C SER A 139 18.19 15.59 -7.99
N LEU A 140 17.16 16.41 -7.81
CA LEU A 140 17.00 17.66 -8.56
C LEU A 140 17.99 18.74 -8.10
N ALA A 141 18.29 18.83 -6.81
CA ALA A 141 19.25 19.78 -6.27
C ALA A 141 20.68 19.55 -6.82
N THR A 142 21.11 18.29 -6.93
CA THR A 142 22.44 17.95 -7.47
C THR A 142 22.60 18.22 -8.98
N VAL A 143 21.50 18.38 -9.71
CA VAL A 143 21.52 18.73 -11.14
C VAL A 143 21.64 20.25 -11.33
N VAL A 144 21.15 21.04 -10.38
CA VAL A 144 21.11 22.52 -10.48
C VAL A 144 22.42 23.17 -10.00
N GLU A 145 23.20 22.50 -9.14
CA GLU A 145 24.55 22.92 -8.77
C GLU A 145 25.60 22.09 -9.54
N PRO A 146 26.01 22.47 -10.77
CA PRO A 146 27.20 21.91 -11.37
C PRO A 146 28.39 22.33 -10.51
N ALA A 147 29.25 21.37 -10.17
CA ALA A 147 30.46 21.56 -9.38
C ALA A 147 31.21 22.85 -9.81
N ALA A 148 31.33 23.80 -8.88
CA ALA A 148 32.21 24.94 -8.98
C ALA A 148 33.65 24.51 -8.89
#